data_8c201a51552f3f4d448cae2a398992cb
#
_entry.id   8c201a51552f3f4d448cae2a398992cb
#
_cell.length_a   1.000
_cell.length_b   1.000
_cell.length_c   1.000
_cell.angle_alpha   90.00
_cell.angle_beta   90.00
_cell.angle_gamma   90.00
#
_symmetry.space_group_name_H-M   'P 1'
#
loop_
_entity.id
_entity.type
_entity.pdbx_description
1 polymer ?
#
loop_
_entity_poly.entity_id
_entity_poly.type
_entity_poly.pdbx_seq_one_letter_code
_entity_poly.pdbx_strand_id
1 'polypeptide(L)'
;VTGITGIIRKWLAGLNADGDRALPGRRLFLALSALAPLGVAAPALAKLDGHDGHAAQPGKAGAPGGHGGHGGHAGTLYPWRDPKIAITPPPPLTGKGTGVVQSPHIPSLGYEMDGQVKVFRLTAQPVERLLLDGPPAPGSLWDRWHKAKGAMHGMDVPKKVKIWGFNGSVPGPTIELIQGDRVRIIVKNELPEPTSVHWHGLEVPNDQDGVGGLTQPPIRPGQTYTYEFTVHQVGTFMYHSSFNEKKQVGMGLGGFFIVHPSDGSRRVDRDIAILLQEWHFLPGNEYVDVTSTDPNWFTMNGKAAPSTDVLTAAVGETVRLRFANLSNMHAHPIHLHGVTWRVTGTEGGPIPESAQWPGNTVNVSPGAVRDVEFTFTHPGYWHMHCHKLHHVVNAHAPVPMGVMPMGGMTMLFDVRPAGASAPPAHGGAHAPAATKPDTSHGGHAPAPPQPDHGQSGHGQTGGQ
;
A
#
# COMPACT_ATOMS: atom_id res chain seq x y z
N VAL A 1 -56.63 3.00 12.81
CA VAL A 1 -55.60 4.05 12.98
C VAL A 1 -55.45 4.41 14.49
N THR A 2 -56.38 4.00 15.35
CA THR A 2 -56.39 4.33 16.79
C THR A 2 -55.62 3.39 17.70
N GLY A 3 -55.09 2.26 17.18
CA GLY A 3 -54.37 1.26 17.99
C GLY A 3 -52.88 1.54 18.19
N ILE A 4 -52.20 2.16 17.23
CA ILE A 4 -50.74 2.33 17.21
C ILE A 4 -50.32 3.50 18.12
N THR A 5 -51.10 4.57 18.17
CA THR A 5 -50.82 5.74 19.02
C THR A 5 -50.90 5.39 20.53
N GLY A 6 -51.73 4.44 20.90
CA GLY A 6 -51.84 3.96 22.29
C GLY A 6 -50.61 3.15 22.74
N ILE A 7 -50.03 2.36 21.86
CA ILE A 7 -48.83 1.56 22.14
C ILE A 7 -47.60 2.45 22.29
N ILE A 8 -47.46 3.45 21.40
CA ILE A 8 -46.34 4.41 21.45
C ILE A 8 -46.40 5.26 22.73
N ARG A 9 -47.58 5.72 23.13
CA ARG A 9 -47.72 6.46 24.39
C ARG A 9 -47.41 5.64 25.63
N LYS A 10 -47.82 4.36 25.68
CA LYS A 10 -47.43 3.45 26.78
C LYS A 10 -45.94 3.15 26.83
N TRP A 11 -45.31 3.07 25.68
CA TRP A 11 -43.87 2.82 25.59
C TRP A 11 -43.05 4.06 26.03
N LEU A 12 -43.46 5.27 25.60
CA LEU A 12 -42.84 6.52 26.01
C LEU A 12 -43.08 6.83 27.51
N ALA A 13 -44.20 6.45 28.08
CA ALA A 13 -44.45 6.60 29.50
C ALA A 13 -43.60 5.68 30.39
N GLY A 14 -43.23 4.49 29.88
CA GLY A 14 -42.31 3.58 30.56
C GLY A 14 -40.85 4.05 30.61
N LEU A 15 -40.45 4.95 29.70
CA LEU A 15 -39.10 5.50 29.67
C LEU A 15 -38.83 6.60 30.71
N ASN A 16 -39.91 7.20 31.25
CA ASN A 16 -39.79 8.27 32.23
C ASN A 16 -39.91 7.79 33.70
N ALA A 17 -40.07 6.49 33.91
CA ALA A 17 -40.22 5.93 35.25
C ALA A 17 -38.92 5.48 35.94
N ASP A 18 -37.84 5.30 35.17
CA ASP A 18 -36.51 5.02 35.72
C ASP A 18 -35.60 6.24 35.57
N GLY A 19 -35.49 6.97 36.68
CA GLY A 19 -34.63 8.14 36.78
C GLY A 19 -33.14 7.78 36.59
N ASP A 20 -32.43 8.63 35.89
CA ASP A 20 -30.96 8.72 35.82
C ASP A 20 -30.19 7.49 35.31
N ARG A 21 -30.33 7.18 34.00
CA ARG A 21 -29.19 6.63 33.21
C ARG A 21 -29.30 7.13 31.79
N ALA A 22 -28.35 7.98 31.41
CA ALA A 22 -28.17 8.46 30.03
C ALA A 22 -28.03 7.28 29.07
N LEU A 23 -28.92 7.16 28.10
CA LEU A 23 -28.83 6.16 27.02
C LEU A 23 -27.77 6.59 26.00
N PRO A 24 -26.82 5.74 25.61
CA PRO A 24 -25.88 6.05 24.55
C PRO A 24 -26.59 6.23 23.21
N GLY A 25 -26.19 7.24 22.41
CA GLY A 25 -26.83 7.69 21.17
C GLY A 25 -27.14 6.62 20.10
N ARG A 26 -26.62 5.38 20.24
CA ARG A 26 -26.90 4.27 19.33
C ARG A 26 -28.33 3.76 19.32
N ARG A 27 -29.08 3.90 20.42
CA ARG A 27 -30.49 3.44 20.50
C ARG A 27 -31.48 4.39 19.84
N LEU A 28 -31.15 5.67 19.73
CA LEU A 28 -31.98 6.64 19.03
C LEU A 28 -31.90 6.49 17.49
N PHE A 29 -30.74 6.08 16.98
CA PHE A 29 -30.52 5.87 15.53
C PHE A 29 -31.28 4.64 15.01
N LEU A 30 -31.37 3.58 15.79
CA LEU A 30 -32.13 2.35 15.44
C LEU A 30 -33.66 2.55 15.46
N ALA A 31 -34.16 3.48 16.30
CA ALA A 31 -35.59 3.80 16.33
C ALA A 31 -36.04 4.62 15.10
N LEU A 32 -35.14 5.43 14.53
CA LEU A 32 -35.42 6.23 13.34
C LEU A 32 -35.29 5.44 12.03
N SER A 33 -34.43 4.43 11.98
CA SER A 33 -34.26 3.57 10.80
C SER A 33 -35.38 2.55 10.60
N ALA A 34 -36.16 2.24 11.63
CA ALA A 34 -37.31 1.32 11.53
C ALA A 34 -38.58 1.96 10.91
N LEU A 35 -38.59 3.27 10.65
CA LEU A 35 -39.72 3.98 10.05
C LEU A 35 -39.58 4.26 8.53
N ALA A 36 -38.45 3.86 7.93
CA ALA A 36 -38.17 4.11 6.52
C ALA A 36 -38.99 3.31 5.46
N PRO A 37 -39.62 2.15 5.75
CA PRO A 37 -40.34 1.40 4.72
C PRO A 37 -41.83 1.75 4.55
N LEU A 38 -42.38 2.77 5.22
CA LEU A 38 -43.84 3.05 5.18
C LEU A 38 -44.25 4.23 4.29
N GLY A 39 -43.50 4.57 3.25
CA GLY A 39 -43.99 5.33 2.09
C GLY A 39 -44.88 6.53 2.36
N VAL A 40 -44.65 7.31 3.41
CA VAL A 40 -45.37 8.55 3.66
C VAL A 40 -44.58 9.72 3.09
N ALA A 41 -45.07 10.29 1.98
CA ALA A 41 -44.53 11.48 1.37
C ALA A 41 -44.64 12.68 2.34
N ALA A 42 -43.50 13.31 2.61
CA ALA A 42 -43.48 14.59 3.31
C ALA A 42 -43.97 15.71 2.40
N PRO A 43 -44.77 16.68 2.91
CA PRO A 43 -45.20 17.81 2.12
C PRO A 43 -44.05 18.76 1.85
N ALA A 44 -43.99 19.23 0.61
CA ALA A 44 -43.06 20.25 0.16
C ALA A 44 -43.28 21.54 0.94
N LEU A 45 -42.26 22.11 1.53
CA LEU A 45 -42.22 23.48 2.02
C LEU A 45 -41.69 24.39 0.94
N ALA A 46 -42.51 25.36 0.66
CA ALA A 46 -42.45 26.32 -0.43
C ALA A 46 -41.39 27.40 -0.24
N LYS A 47 -40.91 27.86 -1.39
CA LYS A 47 -40.63 29.24 -1.83
C LYS A 47 -40.00 30.22 -0.82
N LEU A 48 -38.85 30.71 -1.22
CA LEU A 48 -38.51 32.12 -1.07
C LEU A 48 -38.11 32.70 -2.44
N ASP A 49 -38.79 33.77 -2.77
CA ASP A 49 -38.70 34.63 -3.93
C ASP A 49 -37.28 35.16 -4.15
N GLY A 50 -36.74 35.34 -5.31
CA GLY A 50 -37.21 36.08 -6.46
C GLY A 50 -36.19 37.19 -6.74
N HIS A 51 -35.44 37.11 -7.83
CA HIS A 51 -34.86 38.29 -8.46
C HIS A 51 -34.88 38.11 -9.98
N ASP A 52 -35.34 39.17 -10.60
CA ASP A 52 -35.80 39.34 -11.95
C ASP A 52 -34.79 39.06 -13.05
N GLY A 53 -35.37 38.62 -14.17
CA GLY A 53 -34.70 38.33 -15.41
C GLY A 53 -34.22 39.56 -16.18
N HIS A 54 -33.18 39.34 -16.98
CA HIS A 54 -32.96 40.08 -18.20
C HIS A 54 -32.82 39.10 -19.35
N ALA A 55 -33.84 39.05 -20.17
CA ALA A 55 -33.81 38.43 -21.49
C ALA A 55 -32.93 39.26 -22.42
N ALA A 56 -31.88 38.66 -22.98
CA ALA A 56 -31.11 39.24 -24.08
C ALA A 56 -31.63 38.66 -25.40
N GLN A 57 -32.05 39.52 -26.29
CA GLN A 57 -32.47 39.24 -27.66
C GLN A 57 -31.26 38.89 -28.57
N PRO A 58 -31.45 38.14 -29.66
CA PRO A 58 -30.39 37.76 -30.58
C PRO A 58 -29.95 38.89 -31.50
N GLY A 59 -28.71 39.34 -31.38
CA GLY A 59 -28.07 40.30 -32.25
C GLY A 59 -27.48 39.70 -33.50
N LYS A 60 -27.68 40.35 -34.60
CA LYS A 60 -27.34 40.04 -35.99
C LYS A 60 -25.83 39.85 -36.22
N ALA A 61 -25.52 38.94 -37.15
CA ALA A 61 -24.19 38.73 -37.74
C ALA A 61 -23.62 40.02 -38.38
N GLY A 62 -22.37 40.30 -38.02
CA GLY A 62 -21.49 41.24 -38.73
C GLY A 62 -20.20 40.57 -39.07
N ALA A 63 -19.82 40.52 -40.34
CA ALA A 63 -18.60 39.94 -40.89
C ALA A 63 -17.38 40.90 -40.80
N PRO A 64 -16.17 40.56 -41.23
CA PRO A 64 -15.02 40.40 -40.38
C PRO A 64 -14.01 41.54 -40.50
N GLY A 65 -13.45 41.93 -39.40
CA GLY A 65 -12.29 42.80 -39.33
C GLY A 65 -11.07 41.97 -38.85
N GLY A 66 -10.08 41.81 -39.74
CA GLY A 66 -8.86 41.11 -39.41
C GLY A 66 -8.02 41.84 -38.38
N HIS A 67 -7.59 41.16 -37.36
CA HIS A 67 -6.46 41.55 -36.53
C HIS A 67 -5.53 40.36 -36.32
N GLY A 68 -4.23 40.67 -36.44
CA GLY A 68 -3.04 39.90 -36.47
C GLY A 68 -2.98 38.61 -35.69
N GLY A 69 -2.36 37.63 -36.31
CA GLY A 69 -2.08 36.33 -35.73
C GLY A 69 -1.22 36.42 -34.48
N HIS A 70 -1.86 36.16 -33.34
CA HIS A 70 -1.16 35.59 -32.23
C HIS A 70 -1.19 34.08 -32.43
N GLY A 71 0.01 33.52 -32.68
CA GLY A 71 0.21 32.07 -32.76
C GLY A 71 -0.50 31.42 -31.59
N GLY A 72 -1.51 30.63 -31.93
CA GLY A 72 -2.19 29.80 -30.94
C GLY A 72 -1.16 28.83 -30.36
N HIS A 73 -0.66 29.16 -29.16
CA HIS A 73 -0.20 28.12 -28.29
C HIS A 73 -1.44 27.26 -28.06
N ALA A 74 -1.51 26.13 -28.72
CA ALA A 74 -2.30 25.02 -28.22
C ALA A 74 -1.76 24.77 -26.82
N GLY A 75 -2.30 25.48 -25.83
CA GLY A 75 -1.94 25.34 -24.44
C GLY A 75 -2.17 23.89 -24.12
N THR A 76 -1.09 23.17 -23.90
CA THR A 76 -1.18 21.85 -23.29
C THR A 76 -2.00 22.05 -22.02
N LEU A 77 -3.17 21.44 -21.97
CA LEU A 77 -4.09 21.48 -20.82
C LEU A 77 -3.37 21.11 -19.51
N TYR A 78 -2.11 20.74 -19.59
CA TYR A 78 -1.26 20.30 -18.48
C TYR A 78 0.16 20.87 -18.67
N PRO A 79 0.49 22.04 -18.09
CA PRO A 79 1.80 22.69 -18.22
C PRO A 79 2.93 21.97 -17.46
N TRP A 80 2.65 20.84 -16.83
CA TRP A 80 3.58 20.07 -16.03
C TRP A 80 4.61 19.24 -16.85
N ARG A 81 4.48 19.17 -18.16
CA ARG A 81 5.44 18.52 -19.04
C ARG A 81 6.06 19.59 -19.96
N ASP A 82 7.29 19.99 -19.69
CA ASP A 82 8.05 20.79 -20.66
C ASP A 82 8.45 19.87 -21.82
N PRO A 83 7.97 20.08 -23.06
CA PRO A 83 8.32 19.24 -24.19
C PRO A 83 9.80 19.32 -24.58
N LYS A 84 10.56 20.27 -24.03
CA LYS A 84 12.02 20.42 -24.24
C LYS A 84 12.86 19.54 -23.32
N ILE A 85 12.26 18.94 -22.28
CA ILE A 85 12.97 18.05 -21.37
C ILE A 85 13.02 16.66 -22.01
N ALA A 86 14.22 16.22 -22.39
CA ALA A 86 14.44 14.88 -22.89
C ALA A 86 14.19 13.87 -21.77
N ILE A 87 13.21 12.99 -21.94
CA ILE A 87 12.92 11.89 -21.01
C ILE A 87 13.80 10.72 -21.42
N THR A 88 14.66 10.26 -20.52
CA THR A 88 15.39 9.01 -20.71
C THR A 88 14.43 7.83 -20.49
N PRO A 89 14.19 6.98 -21.49
CA PRO A 89 13.36 5.82 -21.29
C PRO A 89 13.93 4.91 -20.19
N PRO A 90 13.11 4.33 -19.34
CA PRO A 90 13.58 3.34 -18.38
C PRO A 90 14.18 2.14 -19.12
N PRO A 91 15.13 1.41 -18.51
CA PRO A 91 15.72 0.23 -19.11
C PRO A 91 14.67 -0.81 -19.45
N PRO A 92 14.87 -1.62 -20.50
CA PRO A 92 13.91 -2.69 -20.84
C PRO A 92 13.77 -3.67 -19.69
N LEU A 93 12.56 -4.22 -19.51
CA LEU A 93 12.30 -5.30 -18.59
C LEU A 93 13.12 -6.53 -19.02
N THR A 94 14.18 -6.81 -18.28
CA THR A 94 14.96 -8.04 -18.48
C THR A 94 14.49 -9.04 -17.44
N GLY A 95 13.90 -10.15 -17.88
CA GLY A 95 13.44 -11.22 -17.00
C GLY A 95 14.54 -11.66 -16.03
N LYS A 96 14.16 -12.00 -14.83
CA LYS A 96 14.83 -12.50 -13.63
C LYS A 96 14.72 -11.56 -12.43
N GLY A 97 13.52 -11.07 -12.13
CA GLY A 97 13.26 -10.44 -10.83
C GLY A 97 13.95 -9.09 -10.58
N THR A 98 14.49 -8.47 -11.61
CA THR A 98 14.88 -7.06 -11.55
C THR A 98 13.67 -6.24 -11.99
N GLY A 99 12.78 -5.97 -11.04
CA GLY A 99 11.61 -5.16 -11.28
C GLY A 99 11.98 -3.77 -11.76
N VAL A 100 11.17 -3.23 -12.65
CA VAL A 100 11.23 -1.82 -13.08
C VAL A 100 10.61 -0.94 -12.02
N VAL A 101 9.61 -1.47 -11.29
CA VAL A 101 8.91 -0.74 -10.25
C VAL A 101 9.72 -0.77 -8.96
N GLN A 102 9.99 0.42 -8.44
CA GLN A 102 10.62 0.59 -7.15
C GLN A 102 9.55 0.48 -6.04
N SER A 103 9.68 -0.50 -5.18
CA SER A 103 8.80 -0.66 -4.01
C SER A 103 9.67 -0.53 -2.75
N PRO A 104 9.91 0.69 -2.22
CA PRO A 104 10.79 0.88 -1.06
C PRO A 104 10.39 -0.05 0.09
N HIS A 105 11.35 -0.70 0.73
CA HIS A 105 11.15 -1.69 1.81
C HIS A 105 10.37 -2.95 1.45
N ILE A 106 9.95 -3.12 0.20
CA ILE A 106 9.26 -4.32 -0.28
C ILE A 106 10.18 -5.02 -1.30
N PRO A 107 10.54 -6.28 -1.10
CA PRO A 107 11.36 -7.01 -2.08
C PRO A 107 10.57 -7.30 -3.36
N SER A 108 11.25 -7.38 -4.50
CA SER A 108 10.68 -7.96 -5.72
C SER A 108 10.70 -9.48 -5.63
N LEU A 109 9.62 -10.13 -6.07
CA LEU A 109 9.55 -11.59 -6.12
C LEU A 109 10.21 -12.11 -7.41
N GLY A 110 11.30 -12.84 -7.27
CA GLY A 110 11.93 -13.55 -8.38
C GLY A 110 11.10 -14.76 -8.83
N TYR A 111 11.32 -15.19 -10.08
CA TYR A 111 10.68 -16.37 -10.66
C TYR A 111 11.71 -17.29 -11.34
N GLU A 112 11.32 -18.57 -11.48
CA GLU A 112 11.98 -19.56 -12.29
C GLU A 112 11.21 -19.78 -13.59
N MET A 113 11.86 -20.20 -14.67
CA MET A 113 11.17 -20.57 -15.91
C MET A 113 10.97 -22.08 -15.98
N ASP A 114 9.73 -22.49 -16.20
CA ASP A 114 9.35 -23.86 -16.58
C ASP A 114 8.74 -23.79 -17.99
N GLY A 115 9.57 -24.02 -19.01
CA GLY A 115 9.21 -23.75 -20.39
C GLY A 115 8.89 -22.26 -20.59
N GLN A 116 7.63 -21.94 -20.87
CA GLN A 116 7.12 -20.56 -21.04
C GLN A 116 6.39 -20.07 -19.78
N VAL A 117 6.33 -20.85 -18.73
CA VAL A 117 5.62 -20.51 -17.48
C VAL A 117 6.58 -19.88 -16.49
N LYS A 118 6.25 -18.69 -15.98
CA LYS A 118 6.96 -18.06 -14.86
C LYS A 118 6.48 -18.66 -13.54
N VAL A 119 7.36 -19.31 -12.81
CA VAL A 119 7.05 -19.99 -11.56
C VAL A 119 7.48 -19.12 -10.38
N PHE A 120 6.52 -18.69 -9.58
CA PHE A 120 6.73 -17.93 -8.35
C PHE A 120 6.47 -18.79 -7.12
N ARG A 121 7.17 -18.49 -6.02
CA ARG A 121 7.00 -19.17 -4.75
C ARG A 121 6.66 -18.17 -3.65
N LEU A 122 5.50 -18.33 -3.04
CA LEU A 122 5.06 -17.54 -1.90
C LEU A 122 4.93 -18.45 -0.67
N THR A 123 5.47 -18.02 0.46
CA THR A 123 5.29 -18.67 1.75
C THR A 123 4.56 -17.71 2.68
N ALA A 124 3.32 -18.02 3.05
CA ALA A 124 2.59 -17.30 4.07
C ALA A 124 3.10 -17.74 5.44
N GLN A 125 3.61 -16.80 6.26
CA GLN A 125 4.29 -17.13 7.51
C GLN A 125 4.20 -16.00 8.55
N PRO A 126 4.38 -16.31 9.86
CA PRO A 126 4.62 -15.29 10.87
C PRO A 126 5.90 -14.50 10.58
N VAL A 127 5.86 -13.19 10.83
CA VAL A 127 6.96 -12.24 10.56
C VAL A 127 7.13 -11.32 11.76
N GLU A 128 8.38 -11.04 12.11
CA GLU A 128 8.73 -9.91 12.96
C GLU A 128 9.16 -8.73 12.08
N ARG A 129 8.60 -7.56 12.31
CA ARG A 129 8.90 -6.35 11.53
C ARG A 129 9.11 -5.14 12.44
N LEU A 130 10.04 -4.28 12.06
CA LEU A 130 10.15 -2.93 12.58
C LEU A 130 9.30 -1.99 11.72
N LEU A 131 8.22 -1.45 12.27
CA LEU A 131 7.44 -0.38 11.63
C LEU A 131 8.14 0.97 11.77
N LEU A 132 8.88 1.13 12.87
CA LEU A 132 9.73 2.27 13.17
C LEU A 132 11.09 1.75 13.63
N ASP A 133 12.15 2.20 12.97
CA ASP A 133 13.53 1.73 13.26
C ASP A 133 14.17 2.48 14.44
N GLY A 134 13.55 3.56 14.92
CA GLY A 134 14.05 4.46 15.95
C GLY A 134 14.37 5.85 15.36
N PRO A 135 15.23 6.64 16.03
CA PRO A 135 15.55 7.98 15.58
C PRO A 135 16.23 7.98 14.22
N PRO A 136 15.99 9.00 13.40
CA PRO A 136 16.63 9.09 12.09
C PRO A 136 18.14 9.26 12.20
N ALA A 137 18.88 8.75 11.22
CA ALA A 137 20.33 8.87 11.17
C ALA A 137 20.75 10.34 11.23
N PRO A 138 21.74 10.71 12.09
CA PRO A 138 22.22 12.07 12.23
C PRO A 138 22.63 12.71 10.90
N GLY A 139 22.18 13.93 10.62
CA GLY A 139 22.45 14.66 9.37
C GLY A 139 21.59 14.24 8.17
N SER A 140 20.77 13.20 8.29
CA SER A 140 19.81 12.82 7.25
C SER A 140 18.75 13.91 7.03
N LEU A 141 18.00 13.83 5.92
CA LEU A 141 16.90 14.75 5.66
C LEU A 141 15.83 14.65 6.78
N TRP A 142 15.53 13.43 7.22
CA TRP A 142 14.62 13.18 8.32
C TRP A 142 15.13 13.78 9.65
N ASP A 143 16.42 13.67 9.96
CA ASP A 143 17.01 14.28 11.17
C ASP A 143 16.93 15.80 11.14
N ARG A 144 17.25 16.42 9.99
CA ARG A 144 17.15 17.88 9.82
C ARG A 144 15.72 18.37 9.98
N TRP A 145 14.76 17.67 9.38
CA TRP A 145 13.36 18.02 9.50
C TRP A 145 12.82 17.82 10.91
N HIS A 146 13.22 16.73 11.54
CA HIS A 146 12.90 16.40 12.92
C HIS A 146 13.35 17.51 13.91
N LYS A 147 14.60 17.97 13.75
CA LYS A 147 15.15 19.08 14.54
C LYS A 147 14.43 20.40 14.32
N ALA A 148 14.05 20.69 13.08
CA ALA A 148 13.32 21.91 12.73
C ALA A 148 11.91 21.97 13.29
N LYS A 149 11.25 20.82 13.49
CA LYS A 149 9.86 20.73 14.02
C LYS A 149 9.78 20.62 15.55
N GLY A 150 10.91 20.56 16.25
CA GLY A 150 10.98 20.22 17.67
C GLY A 150 10.86 18.72 17.90
N ALA A 151 11.66 18.18 18.81
CA ALA A 151 11.80 16.73 19.02
C ALA A 151 10.47 16.01 19.03
N MET A 152 10.31 15.05 18.12
CA MET A 152 9.10 14.23 18.01
C MET A 152 9.10 13.20 19.14
N HIS A 153 8.55 13.58 20.29
CA HIS A 153 8.45 12.70 21.44
C HIS A 153 7.70 11.41 21.08
N GLY A 154 8.29 10.26 21.39
CA GLY A 154 7.72 8.93 21.17
C GLY A 154 8.12 8.25 19.85
N MET A 155 8.89 8.92 18.99
CA MET A 155 9.39 8.34 17.75
C MET A 155 10.83 7.83 17.83
N ASP A 156 11.47 8.00 18.98
CA ASP A 156 12.83 7.55 19.24
C ASP A 156 12.90 6.08 19.64
N VAL A 157 11.74 5.45 19.88
CA VAL A 157 11.66 4.06 20.32
C VAL A 157 11.30 3.19 19.13
N PRO A 158 12.13 2.20 18.76
CA PRO A 158 11.80 1.25 17.71
C PRO A 158 10.46 0.56 17.98
N LYS A 159 9.59 0.48 16.96
CA LYS A 159 8.33 -0.26 17.04
C LYS A 159 8.48 -1.59 16.32
N LYS A 160 8.85 -2.63 17.06
CA LYS A 160 8.87 -4.01 16.61
C LYS A 160 7.49 -4.64 16.80
N VAL A 161 7.04 -5.40 15.80
CA VAL A 161 5.72 -6.03 15.81
C VAL A 161 5.80 -7.46 15.29
N LYS A 162 4.85 -8.30 15.74
CA LYS A 162 4.65 -9.69 15.33
C LYS A 162 3.39 -9.76 14.49
N ILE A 163 3.54 -9.96 13.20
CA ILE A 163 2.52 -9.91 12.17
C ILE A 163 2.66 -11.09 11.22
N TRP A 164 1.86 -11.17 10.18
CA TRP A 164 1.95 -12.22 9.16
C TRP A 164 2.27 -11.61 7.81
N GLY A 165 3.06 -12.32 7.03
CA GLY A 165 3.49 -11.82 5.71
C GLY A 165 3.81 -12.94 4.74
N PHE A 166 4.26 -12.54 3.57
CA PHE A 166 4.75 -13.46 2.56
C PHE A 166 6.27 -13.36 2.42
N ASN A 167 6.94 -14.52 2.38
CA ASN A 167 8.41 -14.62 2.21
C ASN A 167 9.20 -13.76 3.21
N GLY A 168 8.73 -13.69 4.47
CA GLY A 168 9.39 -12.93 5.53
C GLY A 168 9.21 -11.41 5.43
N SER A 169 8.37 -10.91 4.52
CA SER A 169 8.13 -9.48 4.30
C SER A 169 6.69 -9.07 4.55
N VAL A 170 6.51 -7.85 5.07
CA VAL A 170 5.23 -7.14 5.17
C VAL A 170 5.46 -5.68 4.77
N PRO A 171 4.82 -5.20 3.70
CA PRO A 171 4.04 -5.97 2.72
C PRO A 171 4.82 -7.12 2.10
N GLY A 172 4.10 -8.13 1.58
CA GLY A 172 4.67 -9.23 0.83
C GLY A 172 5.36 -8.75 -0.46
N PRO A 173 6.27 -9.57 -1.04
CA PRO A 173 7.09 -9.16 -2.17
C PRO A 173 6.23 -8.78 -3.40
N THR A 174 6.67 -7.75 -4.13
CA THR A 174 6.03 -7.32 -5.38
C THR A 174 6.18 -8.39 -6.45
N ILE A 175 5.05 -8.84 -7.02
CA ILE A 175 5.01 -9.67 -8.23
C ILE A 175 4.92 -8.71 -9.41
N GLU A 176 5.85 -8.83 -10.36
CA GLU A 176 5.93 -7.95 -11.52
C GLU A 176 5.98 -8.77 -12.82
N LEU A 177 5.08 -8.49 -13.75
CA LEU A 177 4.81 -9.27 -14.94
C LEU A 177 4.62 -8.40 -16.18
N ILE A 178 4.60 -9.05 -17.32
CA ILE A 178 4.21 -8.47 -18.61
C ILE A 178 2.88 -9.10 -19.05
N GLN A 179 2.02 -8.31 -19.63
CA GLN A 179 0.77 -8.78 -20.25
C GLN A 179 1.03 -9.95 -21.20
N GLY A 180 0.27 -11.03 -21.03
CA GLY A 180 0.44 -12.27 -21.77
C GLY A 180 1.30 -13.33 -21.05
N ASP A 181 1.96 -12.99 -19.96
CA ASP A 181 2.71 -13.95 -19.16
C ASP A 181 1.79 -15.07 -18.63
N ARG A 182 2.20 -16.31 -18.79
CA ARG A 182 1.65 -17.44 -18.07
C ARG A 182 2.41 -17.65 -16.79
N VAL A 183 1.69 -17.69 -15.68
CA VAL A 183 2.26 -17.78 -14.35
C VAL A 183 1.80 -19.03 -13.62
N ARG A 184 2.69 -19.61 -12.83
CA ARG A 184 2.40 -20.61 -11.82
C ARG A 184 2.87 -20.09 -10.49
N ILE A 185 1.95 -19.87 -9.55
CA ILE A 185 2.25 -19.34 -8.23
C ILE A 185 2.00 -20.43 -7.20
N ILE A 186 3.08 -20.90 -6.58
CA ILE A 186 3.08 -21.97 -5.60
C ILE A 186 3.06 -21.33 -4.21
N VAL A 187 1.95 -21.49 -3.50
CA VAL A 187 1.74 -20.90 -2.18
C VAL A 187 1.86 -21.96 -1.10
N LYS A 188 2.85 -21.82 -0.23
CA LYS A 188 3.03 -22.65 0.98
C LYS A 188 2.43 -21.93 2.19
N ASN A 189 1.67 -22.65 3.00
CA ASN A 189 1.12 -22.12 4.25
C ASN A 189 1.96 -22.56 5.45
N GLU A 190 2.68 -21.64 6.07
CA GLU A 190 3.40 -21.82 7.35
C GLU A 190 2.73 -21.05 8.50
N LEU A 191 1.49 -20.59 8.31
CA LEU A 191 0.68 -19.99 9.35
C LEU A 191 0.10 -21.07 10.29
N PRO A 192 -0.32 -20.68 11.51
CA PRO A 192 -0.99 -21.59 12.45
C PRO A 192 -2.45 -21.91 12.09
N GLU A 193 -3.00 -21.31 11.03
CA GLU A 193 -4.38 -21.52 10.59
C GLU A 193 -4.45 -21.66 9.05
N PRO A 194 -5.57 -22.15 8.49
CA PRO A 194 -5.76 -22.22 7.05
C PRO A 194 -5.73 -20.83 6.38
N THR A 195 -5.28 -20.79 5.13
CA THR A 195 -5.25 -19.57 4.30
C THR A 195 -5.63 -19.87 2.86
N SER A 196 -5.74 -18.84 2.04
CA SER A 196 -5.76 -18.89 0.58
C SER A 196 -5.27 -17.54 0.04
N VAL A 197 -4.98 -17.42 -1.25
CA VAL A 197 -4.53 -16.16 -1.85
C VAL A 197 -5.44 -15.77 -2.99
N HIS A 198 -6.03 -14.59 -2.90
CA HIS A 198 -6.83 -13.96 -3.95
C HIS A 198 -5.98 -12.96 -4.75
N TRP A 199 -6.20 -12.95 -6.06
CA TRP A 199 -5.55 -12.06 -7.02
C TRP A 199 -6.47 -10.87 -7.31
N HIS A 200 -6.46 -9.92 -6.41
CA HIS A 200 -7.40 -8.80 -6.37
C HIS A 200 -7.33 -7.93 -7.63
N GLY A 201 -8.43 -7.90 -8.36
CA GLY A 201 -8.59 -7.13 -9.60
C GLY A 201 -8.22 -7.89 -10.87
N LEU A 202 -7.64 -9.09 -10.78
CA LEU A 202 -7.32 -9.91 -11.94
C LEU A 202 -8.53 -10.74 -12.40
N GLU A 203 -8.74 -10.78 -13.70
CA GLU A 203 -9.69 -11.68 -14.35
C GLU A 203 -9.01 -13.03 -14.57
N VAL A 204 -9.32 -13.99 -13.69
CA VAL A 204 -8.76 -15.35 -13.71
C VAL A 204 -9.89 -16.38 -13.78
N PRO A 205 -9.61 -17.63 -14.20
CA PRO A 205 -10.58 -18.71 -14.06
C PRO A 205 -11.06 -18.84 -12.60
N ASN A 206 -12.35 -19.15 -12.41
CA ASN A 206 -12.96 -19.17 -11.07
C ASN A 206 -12.25 -20.08 -10.07
N ASP A 207 -11.72 -21.22 -10.52
CA ASP A 207 -10.93 -22.15 -9.70
C ASP A 207 -9.52 -21.64 -9.35
N GLN A 208 -9.12 -20.51 -9.92
CA GLN A 208 -7.85 -19.82 -9.63
C GLN A 208 -8.05 -18.53 -8.81
N ASP A 209 -9.29 -18.15 -8.51
CA ASP A 209 -9.64 -16.88 -7.84
C ASP A 209 -9.19 -16.80 -6.37
N GLY A 210 -8.99 -17.94 -5.73
CA GLY A 210 -8.34 -18.00 -4.43
C GLY A 210 -9.24 -17.81 -3.21
N VAL A 211 -10.58 -17.87 -3.35
CA VAL A 211 -11.48 -17.76 -2.20
C VAL A 211 -11.59 -19.10 -1.48
N GLY A 212 -10.92 -19.22 -0.34
CA GLY A 212 -10.85 -20.45 0.43
C GLY A 212 -12.23 -20.90 0.96
N GLY A 213 -12.65 -22.11 0.57
CA GLY A 213 -13.94 -22.67 0.91
C GLY A 213 -15.04 -22.38 -0.11
N LEU A 214 -14.79 -21.54 -1.13
CA LEU A 214 -15.73 -21.24 -2.22
C LEU A 214 -15.17 -21.70 -3.57
N THR A 215 -14.07 -21.10 -4.03
CA THR A 215 -13.48 -21.41 -5.35
C THR A 215 -12.38 -22.47 -5.26
N GLN A 216 -11.85 -22.70 -4.06
CA GLN A 216 -10.84 -23.72 -3.77
C GLN A 216 -10.93 -24.24 -2.33
N PRO A 217 -10.36 -25.41 -2.00
CA PRO A 217 -10.12 -25.81 -0.62
C PRO A 217 -9.13 -24.85 0.07
N PRO A 218 -9.34 -24.51 1.36
CA PRO A 218 -8.34 -23.72 2.10
C PRO A 218 -7.00 -24.48 2.19
N ILE A 219 -5.91 -23.74 2.08
CA ILE A 219 -4.55 -24.28 2.26
C ILE A 219 -4.32 -24.43 3.77
N ARG A 220 -4.29 -25.66 4.27
CA ARG A 220 -4.08 -25.94 5.71
C ARG A 220 -2.61 -25.68 6.11
N PRO A 221 -2.31 -25.48 7.39
CA PRO A 221 -0.94 -25.38 7.89
C PRO A 221 -0.05 -26.50 7.35
N GLY A 222 1.13 -26.16 6.84
CA GLY A 222 2.09 -27.07 6.23
C GLY A 222 1.79 -27.49 4.77
N GLN A 223 0.61 -27.20 4.25
CA GLN A 223 0.21 -27.54 2.89
C GLN A 223 0.64 -26.48 1.87
N THR A 224 0.64 -26.91 0.62
CA THR A 224 0.94 -26.09 -0.57
C THR A 224 -0.23 -26.16 -1.54
N TYR A 225 -0.54 -25.04 -2.20
CA TYR A 225 -1.50 -24.95 -3.29
C TYR A 225 -0.85 -24.25 -4.50
N THR A 226 -1.23 -24.63 -5.69
CA THR A 226 -0.68 -24.08 -6.93
C THR A 226 -1.78 -23.41 -7.74
N TYR A 227 -1.56 -22.14 -8.04
CA TYR A 227 -2.37 -21.35 -8.97
C TYR A 227 -1.65 -21.27 -10.31
N GLU A 228 -2.39 -21.42 -11.41
CA GLU A 228 -1.81 -21.30 -12.75
C GLU A 228 -2.79 -20.61 -13.70
N PHE A 229 -2.41 -19.45 -14.24
CA PHE A 229 -3.24 -18.67 -15.15
C PHE A 229 -2.39 -17.80 -16.08
N THR A 230 -3.02 -17.24 -17.11
CA THR A 230 -2.40 -16.24 -17.99
C THR A 230 -2.91 -14.85 -17.62
N VAL A 231 -2.02 -13.87 -17.57
CA VAL A 231 -2.35 -12.49 -17.19
C VAL A 231 -2.68 -11.69 -18.45
N HIS A 232 -3.92 -11.25 -18.59
CA HIS A 232 -4.38 -10.52 -19.77
C HIS A 232 -4.50 -9.01 -19.56
N GLN A 233 -4.69 -8.58 -18.33
CA GLN A 233 -4.86 -7.18 -17.96
C GLN A 233 -3.51 -6.48 -17.81
N VAL A 234 -3.54 -5.16 -17.89
CA VAL A 234 -2.41 -4.26 -17.57
C VAL A 234 -2.82 -3.36 -16.42
N GLY A 235 -1.92 -3.09 -15.50
CA GLY A 235 -2.19 -2.17 -14.39
C GLY A 235 -1.50 -2.53 -13.10
N THR A 236 -1.95 -1.88 -12.05
CA THR A 236 -1.55 -2.13 -10.68
C THR A 236 -2.68 -2.89 -9.99
N PHE A 237 -2.35 -4.04 -9.44
CA PHE A 237 -3.25 -4.95 -8.74
C PHE A 237 -2.61 -5.32 -7.39
N MET A 238 -3.33 -6.11 -6.62
CA MET A 238 -2.85 -6.62 -5.34
C MET A 238 -3.04 -8.13 -5.26
N TYR A 239 -2.36 -8.77 -4.33
CA TYR A 239 -2.73 -10.10 -3.87
C TYR A 239 -2.83 -10.07 -2.34
N HIS A 240 -3.75 -10.83 -1.79
CA HIS A 240 -3.94 -10.91 -0.35
C HIS A 240 -4.64 -12.21 0.06
N SER A 241 -4.65 -12.50 1.37
CA SER A 241 -5.40 -13.64 1.86
C SER A 241 -6.90 -13.49 1.62
N SER A 242 -7.60 -14.58 1.27
CA SER A 242 -9.06 -14.65 1.12
C SER A 242 -9.66 -15.85 1.86
N PHE A 243 -9.17 -16.09 3.08
CA PHE A 243 -9.74 -17.10 4.00
C PHE A 243 -10.05 -16.41 5.32
N ASN A 244 -10.15 -15.83 6.03
CA ASN A 244 -10.35 -15.01 7.23
C ASN A 244 -9.76 -13.61 6.98
N GLU A 245 -10.26 -12.97 5.94
CA GLU A 245 -9.72 -11.72 5.40
C GLU A 245 -9.50 -10.66 6.46
N LYS A 246 -10.54 -10.37 7.30
CA LYS A 246 -10.43 -9.36 8.35
C LYS A 246 -9.19 -9.57 9.22
N LYS A 247 -8.92 -10.81 9.60
CA LYS A 247 -7.77 -11.14 10.43
C LYS A 247 -6.47 -11.17 9.61
N GLN A 248 -6.48 -11.91 8.51
CA GLN A 248 -5.25 -12.23 7.79
C GLN A 248 -4.69 -11.03 7.01
N VAL A 249 -5.55 -10.25 6.36
CA VAL A 249 -5.15 -8.97 5.75
C VAL A 249 -4.78 -7.97 6.85
N GLY A 250 -5.54 -7.89 7.94
CA GLY A 250 -5.22 -7.06 9.10
C GLY A 250 -3.92 -7.46 9.80
N MET A 251 -3.47 -8.71 9.68
CA MET A 251 -2.16 -9.17 10.14
C MET A 251 -1.03 -8.84 9.14
N GLY A 252 -1.34 -8.41 7.89
CA GLY A 252 -0.36 -7.99 6.90
C GLY A 252 -0.21 -8.86 5.66
N LEU A 253 -1.05 -9.89 5.48
CA LEU A 253 -0.98 -10.82 4.35
C LEU A 253 -1.49 -10.18 3.05
N GLY A 254 -0.62 -9.48 2.35
CA GLY A 254 -0.86 -8.91 1.03
C GLY A 254 0.36 -8.21 0.44
N GLY A 255 0.30 -7.95 -0.85
CA GLY A 255 1.36 -7.31 -1.62
C GLY A 255 0.89 -6.83 -2.99
N PHE A 256 1.80 -6.23 -3.75
CA PHE A 256 1.53 -5.76 -5.11
C PHE A 256 1.60 -6.88 -6.14
N PHE A 257 0.71 -6.77 -7.13
CA PHE A 257 0.74 -7.54 -8.36
C PHE A 257 0.67 -6.55 -9.53
N ILE A 258 1.78 -6.34 -10.24
CA ILE A 258 1.90 -5.29 -11.25
C ILE A 258 2.12 -5.92 -12.60
N VAL A 259 1.35 -5.48 -13.59
CA VAL A 259 1.40 -5.99 -14.95
C VAL A 259 1.69 -4.86 -15.92
N HIS A 260 2.81 -4.96 -16.63
CA HIS A 260 3.21 -4.02 -17.66
C HIS A 260 2.62 -4.36 -19.02
N PRO A 261 2.35 -3.37 -19.88
CA PRO A 261 1.94 -3.63 -21.27
C PRO A 261 3.03 -4.40 -22.03
N SER A 262 2.63 -5.36 -22.86
CA SER A 262 3.54 -6.17 -23.67
C SER A 262 4.26 -5.38 -24.77
N ASP A 263 3.69 -4.26 -25.22
CA ASP A 263 4.26 -3.38 -26.22
C ASP A 263 5.30 -2.37 -25.67
N GLY A 264 5.55 -2.41 -24.35
CA GLY A 264 6.46 -1.51 -23.67
C GLY A 264 5.95 -0.06 -23.58
N SER A 265 4.70 0.19 -23.92
CA SER A 265 4.06 1.51 -23.74
C SER A 265 3.96 1.89 -22.26
N ARG A 266 3.57 3.13 -21.99
CA ARG A 266 3.35 3.67 -20.62
C ARG A 266 4.57 3.63 -19.71
N ARG A 267 5.79 3.67 -20.27
CA ARG A 267 7.01 3.79 -19.48
C ARG A 267 7.16 5.20 -18.94
N VAL A 268 7.74 5.31 -17.75
CA VAL A 268 8.06 6.56 -17.06
C VAL A 268 9.50 6.49 -16.55
N ASP A 269 10.07 7.64 -16.18
CA ASP A 269 11.46 7.68 -15.68
C ASP A 269 11.57 7.06 -14.28
N ARG A 270 10.55 7.26 -13.45
CA ARG A 270 10.43 6.71 -12.10
C ARG A 270 9.07 6.07 -11.92
N ASP A 271 9.04 4.78 -11.61
CA ASP A 271 7.83 4.02 -11.32
C ASP A 271 7.93 3.48 -9.89
N ILE A 272 7.09 3.98 -8.98
CA ILE A 272 7.23 3.75 -7.54
C ILE A 272 5.90 3.25 -6.98
N ALA A 273 5.94 2.12 -6.27
CA ALA A 273 4.77 1.52 -5.64
C ALA A 273 4.76 1.73 -4.12
N ILE A 274 3.63 2.18 -3.60
CA ILE A 274 3.42 2.51 -2.18
C ILE A 274 2.15 1.84 -1.69
N LEU A 275 2.30 0.84 -0.83
CA LEU A 275 1.21 0.12 -0.20
C LEU A 275 0.90 0.73 1.16
N LEU A 276 -0.37 1.08 1.35
CA LEU A 276 -0.90 1.74 2.54
C LEU A 276 -1.52 0.68 3.46
N GLN A 277 -1.13 0.71 4.73
CA GLN A 277 -1.65 -0.21 5.74
C GLN A 277 -1.86 0.52 7.07
N GLU A 278 -2.79 0.03 7.85
CA GLU A 278 -3.09 0.52 9.19
C GLU A 278 -3.17 -0.64 10.18
N TRP A 279 -2.86 -0.34 11.42
CA TRP A 279 -2.71 -1.32 12.48
C TRP A 279 -3.29 -0.78 13.79
N HIS A 280 -3.79 -1.68 14.64
CA HIS A 280 -4.09 -1.35 16.02
C HIS A 280 -3.20 -2.15 16.96
N PHE A 281 -2.50 -1.47 17.86
CA PHE A 281 -1.70 -2.10 18.90
C PHE A 281 -2.14 -1.56 20.25
N LEU A 282 -2.39 -2.45 21.20
CA LEU A 282 -2.55 -2.07 22.60
C LEU A 282 -1.21 -1.55 23.16
N PRO A 283 -1.22 -0.65 24.14
CA PRO A 283 0.00 -0.14 24.77
C PRO A 283 0.91 -1.29 25.25
N GLY A 284 2.19 -1.23 24.85
CA GLY A 284 3.18 -2.26 25.21
C GLY A 284 3.03 -3.60 24.49
N ASN A 285 2.07 -3.77 23.58
CA ASN A 285 1.86 -5.01 22.84
C ASN A 285 2.55 -4.96 21.47
N GLU A 286 3.15 -6.10 21.07
CA GLU A 286 3.76 -6.31 19.76
C GLU A 286 2.79 -6.98 18.75
N TYR A 287 1.66 -7.49 19.21
CA TYR A 287 0.65 -8.16 18.37
C TYR A 287 -0.43 -7.18 17.94
N VAL A 288 -0.88 -7.31 16.69
CA VAL A 288 -2.00 -6.54 16.15
C VAL A 288 -3.30 -6.98 16.80
N ASP A 289 -4.08 -6.03 17.25
CA ASP A 289 -5.50 -6.27 17.57
C ASP A 289 -6.35 -6.09 16.31
N VAL A 290 -6.58 -7.17 15.59
CA VAL A 290 -7.40 -7.19 14.37
C VAL A 290 -8.90 -7.03 14.64
N THR A 291 -9.33 -6.99 15.90
CA THR A 291 -10.73 -6.78 16.27
C THR A 291 -11.09 -5.31 16.37
N SER A 292 -10.11 -4.45 16.60
CA SER A 292 -10.29 -3.01 16.70
C SER A 292 -10.72 -2.40 15.36
N THR A 293 -11.58 -1.40 15.45
CA THR A 293 -12.02 -0.56 14.33
C THR A 293 -11.39 0.84 14.39
N ASP A 294 -10.46 1.06 15.33
CA ASP A 294 -9.80 2.34 15.57
C ASP A 294 -8.28 2.14 15.50
N PRO A 295 -7.69 2.08 14.28
CA PRO A 295 -6.27 1.91 14.09
C PRO A 295 -5.49 3.10 14.65
N ASN A 296 -4.32 2.82 15.23
CA ASN A 296 -3.46 3.81 15.86
C ASN A 296 -2.01 3.83 15.30
N TRP A 297 -1.73 3.00 14.31
CA TRP A 297 -0.48 2.99 13.54
C TRP A 297 -0.78 2.94 12.06
N PHE A 298 -0.07 3.77 11.28
CA PHE A 298 -0.28 3.97 9.86
C PHE A 298 1.05 3.92 9.13
N THR A 299 1.16 3.12 8.07
CA THR A 299 2.41 2.82 7.40
C THR A 299 2.31 2.96 5.88
N MET A 300 3.42 3.32 5.26
CA MET A 300 3.68 3.24 3.83
C MET A 300 4.77 2.19 3.60
N ASN A 301 4.47 1.14 2.82
CA ASN A 301 5.37 0.01 2.59
C ASN A 301 5.87 -0.66 3.88
N GLY A 302 4.98 -0.77 4.89
CA GLY A 302 5.28 -1.38 6.18
C GLY A 302 6.25 -0.58 7.05
N LYS A 303 6.42 0.71 6.77
CA LYS A 303 7.21 1.65 7.57
C LYS A 303 6.40 2.89 7.93
N ALA A 304 6.69 3.44 9.10
CA ALA A 304 6.20 4.73 9.56
C ALA A 304 7.34 5.74 9.55
N ALA A 305 7.06 7.00 9.20
CA ALA A 305 8.07 8.04 9.29
C ALA A 305 8.59 8.19 10.72
N PRO A 306 9.91 8.45 10.91
CA PRO A 306 10.93 8.76 9.92
C PRO A 306 11.65 7.56 9.29
N SER A 307 11.14 6.34 9.46
CA SER A 307 11.73 5.13 8.86
C SER A 307 11.24 4.84 7.44
N THR A 308 10.43 5.72 6.86
CA THR A 308 10.10 5.69 5.42
C THR A 308 11.27 6.22 4.61
N ASP A 309 11.46 5.68 3.40
CA ASP A 309 12.49 6.14 2.49
C ASP A 309 12.28 7.59 2.04
N VAL A 310 13.39 8.27 1.72
CA VAL A 310 13.37 9.50 0.94
C VAL A 310 13.43 9.11 -0.53
N LEU A 311 12.35 9.38 -1.25
CA LEU A 311 12.26 9.14 -2.68
C LEU A 311 13.09 10.17 -3.45
N THR A 312 13.64 9.80 -4.59
CA THR A 312 14.48 10.69 -5.39
C THR A 312 13.92 10.85 -6.79
N ALA A 313 14.00 12.07 -7.32
CA ALA A 313 13.70 12.38 -8.72
C ALA A 313 14.57 13.56 -9.19
N ALA A 314 14.58 13.82 -10.48
CA ALA A 314 15.13 15.05 -11.04
C ALA A 314 14.03 15.90 -11.67
N VAL A 315 14.25 17.22 -11.72
CA VAL A 315 13.35 18.13 -12.45
C VAL A 315 13.25 17.66 -13.90
N GLY A 316 12.01 17.49 -14.39
CA GLY A 316 11.72 17.03 -15.74
C GLY A 316 11.50 15.52 -15.88
N GLU A 317 11.90 14.70 -14.92
CA GLU A 317 11.57 13.28 -14.93
C GLU A 317 10.04 13.08 -14.72
N THR A 318 9.47 12.18 -15.49
CA THR A 318 8.10 11.71 -15.27
C THR A 318 8.10 10.66 -14.18
N VAL A 319 7.40 10.94 -13.11
CA VAL A 319 7.23 10.03 -11.96
C VAL A 319 5.83 9.44 -11.99
N ARG A 320 5.72 8.12 -11.85
CA ARG A 320 4.48 7.42 -11.52
C ARG A 320 4.52 6.96 -10.08
N LEU A 321 3.48 7.28 -9.33
CA LEU A 321 3.22 6.66 -8.03
C LEU A 321 2.03 5.71 -8.17
N ARG A 322 2.20 4.48 -7.71
CA ARG A 322 1.18 3.44 -7.64
C ARG A 322 0.78 3.26 -6.19
N PHE A 323 -0.37 3.75 -5.82
CA PHE A 323 -0.91 3.57 -4.47
C PHE A 323 -1.86 2.38 -4.45
N ALA A 324 -1.68 1.50 -3.47
CA ALA A 324 -2.64 0.45 -3.13
C ALA A 324 -2.97 0.53 -1.64
N ASN A 325 -4.22 0.24 -1.28
CA ASN A 325 -4.66 0.30 0.11
C ASN A 325 -5.17 -1.07 0.58
N LEU A 326 -4.42 -1.71 1.47
CA LEU A 326 -4.79 -2.93 2.19
C LEU A 326 -5.13 -2.65 3.65
N SER A 327 -5.58 -1.44 3.97
CA SER A 327 -6.15 -1.11 5.28
C SER A 327 -7.54 -1.72 5.43
N ASN A 328 -7.86 -2.19 6.64
CA ASN A 328 -9.17 -2.79 6.91
C ASN A 328 -10.29 -1.74 7.07
N MET A 329 -9.96 -0.50 7.47
CA MET A 329 -10.96 0.47 7.92
C MET A 329 -10.98 1.77 7.13
N HIS A 330 -9.81 2.36 6.83
CA HIS A 330 -9.77 3.73 6.35
C HIS A 330 -9.31 3.88 4.91
N ALA A 331 -9.98 4.79 4.21
CA ALA A 331 -9.44 5.40 3.00
C ALA A 331 -8.33 6.40 3.38
N HIS A 332 -7.32 6.50 2.53
CA HIS A 332 -6.20 7.40 2.70
C HIS A 332 -6.12 8.41 1.55
N PRO A 333 -6.54 9.67 1.79
CA PRO A 333 -6.30 10.75 0.82
C PRO A 333 -4.81 11.12 0.85
N ILE A 334 -4.06 10.66 -0.15
CA ILE A 334 -2.62 10.95 -0.26
C ILE A 334 -2.43 12.24 -1.04
N HIS A 335 -1.64 13.15 -0.45
CA HIS A 335 -1.28 14.45 -1.00
C HIS A 335 0.23 14.55 -1.21
N LEU A 336 0.65 15.17 -2.31
CA LEU A 336 2.03 15.53 -2.58
C LEU A 336 2.14 17.02 -2.84
N HIS A 337 3.02 17.67 -2.11
CA HIS A 337 3.32 19.08 -2.27
C HIS A 337 4.05 19.37 -3.59
N GLY A 338 3.82 20.54 -4.16
CA GLY A 338 4.60 21.11 -5.27
C GLY A 338 4.28 20.54 -6.65
N VAL A 339 3.30 19.67 -6.79
CA VAL A 339 2.91 19.09 -8.07
C VAL A 339 1.40 19.08 -8.29
N THR A 340 1.01 19.07 -9.55
CA THR A 340 -0.30 18.61 -9.99
C THR A 340 -0.08 17.34 -10.80
N TRP A 341 -0.67 16.26 -10.41
CA TRP A 341 -0.62 14.98 -11.12
C TRP A 341 -1.84 14.72 -11.97
N ARG A 342 -1.76 13.78 -12.87
CA ARG A 342 -2.92 13.12 -13.48
C ARG A 342 -3.16 11.77 -12.82
N VAL A 343 -4.41 11.44 -12.53
CA VAL A 343 -4.80 10.08 -12.16
C VAL A 343 -4.91 9.28 -13.46
N THR A 344 -4.04 8.28 -13.61
CA THR A 344 -3.82 7.54 -14.86
C THR A 344 -4.22 6.08 -14.78
N GLY A 345 -4.51 5.55 -13.56
CA GLY A 345 -4.94 4.17 -13.35
C GLY A 345 -5.76 3.98 -12.09
N THR A 346 -6.54 2.91 -12.09
CA THR A 346 -7.34 2.41 -10.98
C THR A 346 -7.11 0.90 -10.81
N GLU A 347 -7.77 0.26 -9.85
CA GLU A 347 -7.82 -1.19 -9.71
C GLU A 347 -8.38 -1.93 -10.95
N GLY A 348 -9.05 -1.22 -11.84
CA GLY A 348 -9.51 -1.73 -13.15
C GLY A 348 -8.49 -1.57 -14.27
N GLY A 349 -7.29 -1.09 -13.95
CA GLY A 349 -6.23 -0.87 -14.94
C GLY A 349 -6.11 0.60 -15.40
N PRO A 350 -5.48 0.82 -16.56
CA PRO A 350 -5.22 2.16 -17.08
C PRO A 350 -6.49 2.92 -17.47
N ILE A 351 -6.57 4.18 -17.06
CA ILE A 351 -7.63 5.11 -17.49
C ILE A 351 -7.28 5.63 -18.89
N PRO A 352 -8.21 5.60 -19.87
CA PRO A 352 -8.03 6.23 -21.17
C PRO A 352 -7.59 7.70 -21.01
N GLU A 353 -6.70 8.18 -21.86
CA GLU A 353 -6.11 9.52 -21.70
C GLU A 353 -7.16 10.63 -21.63
N SER A 354 -8.23 10.51 -22.43
CA SER A 354 -9.35 11.46 -22.44
C SER A 354 -10.18 11.49 -21.15
N ALA A 355 -10.07 10.45 -20.30
CA ALA A 355 -10.79 10.32 -19.04
C ALA A 355 -9.89 10.53 -17.81
N GLN A 356 -8.60 10.78 -18.00
CA GLN A 356 -7.69 11.09 -16.90
C GLN A 356 -7.99 12.50 -16.37
N TRP A 357 -7.89 12.67 -15.06
CA TRP A 357 -8.20 13.94 -14.41
C TRP A 357 -7.04 14.46 -13.55
N PRO A 358 -6.89 15.81 -13.43
CA PRO A 358 -5.85 16.40 -12.61
C PRO A 358 -6.20 16.33 -11.12
N GLY A 359 -5.17 16.34 -10.27
CA GLY A 359 -5.32 16.43 -8.83
C GLY A 359 -3.99 16.69 -8.14
N ASN A 360 -4.02 16.89 -6.86
CA ASN A 360 -2.84 16.93 -5.97
C ASN A 360 -3.06 16.10 -4.71
N THR A 361 -4.28 15.58 -4.57
CA THR A 361 -4.69 14.66 -3.52
C THR A 361 -5.55 13.57 -4.16
N VAL A 362 -5.21 12.31 -3.91
CA VAL A 362 -5.98 11.18 -4.43
C VAL A 362 -6.45 10.30 -3.28
N ASN A 363 -7.75 10.01 -3.25
CA ASN A 363 -8.32 9.13 -2.25
C ASN A 363 -8.13 7.66 -2.65
N VAL A 364 -7.49 6.88 -1.80
CA VAL A 364 -7.29 5.44 -1.98
C VAL A 364 -8.13 4.72 -0.93
N SER A 365 -9.26 4.17 -1.34
CA SER A 365 -10.18 3.41 -0.46
C SER A 365 -9.59 2.03 -0.14
N PRO A 366 -10.02 1.35 0.94
CA PRO A 366 -9.67 -0.04 1.16
C PRO A 366 -9.98 -0.90 -0.08
N GLY A 367 -9.02 -1.73 -0.49
CA GLY A 367 -9.13 -2.55 -1.71
C GLY A 367 -8.92 -1.80 -3.02
N ALA A 368 -8.73 -0.48 -3.01
CA ALA A 368 -8.54 0.31 -4.22
C ALA A 368 -7.06 0.53 -4.56
N VAL A 369 -6.83 0.79 -5.83
CA VAL A 369 -5.56 1.22 -6.41
C VAL A 369 -5.72 2.57 -7.10
N ARG A 370 -4.70 3.42 -7.04
CA ARG A 370 -4.63 4.69 -7.80
C ARG A 370 -3.22 4.88 -8.33
N ASP A 371 -3.09 4.93 -9.64
CA ASP A 371 -1.86 5.34 -10.30
C ASP A 371 -1.95 6.83 -10.64
N VAL A 372 -0.92 7.59 -10.29
CA VAL A 372 -0.80 9.01 -10.61
C VAL A 372 0.53 9.30 -11.30
N GLU A 373 0.51 10.21 -12.28
CA GLU A 373 1.71 10.61 -13.02
C GLU A 373 1.89 12.12 -13.00
N PHE A 374 3.14 12.56 -12.80
CA PHE A 374 3.50 13.96 -12.71
C PHE A 374 4.98 14.19 -13.03
N THR A 375 5.37 15.47 -13.14
CA THR A 375 6.74 15.91 -13.31
C THR A 375 7.03 17.06 -12.34
N PHE A 376 8.15 16.97 -11.63
CA PHE A 376 8.59 18.09 -10.81
C PHE A 376 9.16 19.23 -11.69
N THR A 377 8.72 20.44 -11.44
CA THR A 377 9.20 21.65 -12.13
C THR A 377 10.25 22.43 -11.34
N HIS A 378 10.39 22.14 -10.04
CA HIS A 378 11.32 22.83 -9.15
C HIS A 378 12.10 21.80 -8.31
N PRO A 379 13.42 21.97 -8.17
CA PRO A 379 14.21 21.14 -7.26
C PRO A 379 13.90 21.49 -5.80
N GLY A 380 14.24 20.57 -4.89
CA GLY A 380 14.06 20.77 -3.46
C GLY A 380 13.49 19.55 -2.77
N TYR A 381 13.07 19.75 -1.52
CA TYR A 381 12.48 18.70 -0.71
C TYR A 381 10.96 18.87 -0.68
N TRP A 382 10.24 17.82 -1.11
CA TRP A 382 8.79 17.85 -1.22
C TRP A 382 8.16 16.82 -0.31
N HIS A 383 7.09 17.21 0.37
CA HIS A 383 6.39 16.39 1.34
C HIS A 383 5.23 15.64 0.71
N MET A 384 5.15 14.34 0.92
CA MET A 384 4.02 13.47 0.58
C MET A 384 3.44 12.86 1.85
N HIS A 385 2.14 12.94 2.04
CA HIS A 385 1.50 12.44 3.25
C HIS A 385 0.01 12.12 3.07
N CYS A 386 -0.54 11.33 3.98
CA CYS A 386 -1.97 11.18 4.10
C CYS A 386 -2.61 12.49 4.63
N HIS A 387 -3.66 12.99 3.98
CA HIS A 387 -4.32 14.24 4.39
C HIS A 387 -5.38 14.06 5.48
N LYS A 388 -5.59 12.83 5.98
CA LYS A 388 -6.16 12.60 7.32
C LYS A 388 -5.06 12.83 8.33
N LEU A 389 -5.01 14.00 8.96
CA LEU A 389 -3.84 14.48 9.69
C LEU A 389 -3.47 13.61 10.91
N HIS A 390 -4.43 12.92 11.52
CA HIS A 390 -4.12 11.95 12.58
C HIS A 390 -3.39 10.70 12.06
N HIS A 391 -3.45 10.39 10.75
CA HIS A 391 -2.67 9.31 10.12
C HIS A 391 -1.19 9.66 9.93
N VAL A 392 -0.81 10.94 10.02
CA VAL A 392 0.60 11.35 10.02
C VAL A 392 1.21 11.37 11.42
N VAL A 393 0.43 10.94 12.42
CA VAL A 393 0.85 10.85 13.80
C VAL A 393 0.57 9.43 14.29
N ASN A 394 1.60 8.64 14.51
CA ASN A 394 1.46 7.30 15.06
C ASN A 394 1.51 7.34 16.60
N ALA A 395 0.68 6.47 17.22
CA ALA A 395 0.51 6.37 18.67
C ALA A 395 0.08 7.69 19.33
N HIS A 396 -1.00 7.67 20.06
CA HIS A 396 -1.54 8.79 20.83
C HIS A 396 -0.64 9.18 22.04
N ALA A 397 0.67 9.39 21.79
CA ALA A 397 1.49 10.00 22.81
C ALA A 397 0.97 11.44 23.04
N PRO A 398 0.76 11.87 24.28
CA PRO A 398 0.41 13.25 24.54
C PRO A 398 1.52 14.14 23.99
N VAL A 399 1.16 14.91 22.95
CA VAL A 399 2.10 15.83 22.32
C VAL A 399 2.01 17.15 23.06
N PRO A 400 3.14 17.73 23.52
CA PRO A 400 3.15 19.06 24.09
C PRO A 400 2.53 20.07 23.11
N MET A 401 1.76 21.04 23.61
CA MET A 401 1.21 22.10 22.79
C MET A 401 2.31 22.78 21.98
N GLY A 402 2.11 22.93 20.66
CA GLY A 402 3.06 23.56 19.75
C GLY A 402 4.03 22.60 19.04
N VAL A 403 4.01 21.31 19.35
CA VAL A 403 4.78 20.28 18.63
C VAL A 403 3.83 19.55 17.68
N MET A 404 4.12 19.53 16.38
CA MET A 404 3.41 18.69 15.41
C MET A 404 4.24 17.42 15.14
N PRO A 405 3.93 16.31 15.80
CA PRO A 405 4.59 15.05 15.49
C PRO A 405 4.16 14.61 14.09
N MET A 406 5.12 14.29 13.25
CA MET A 406 4.87 13.72 11.94
C MET A 406 5.59 12.38 11.86
N GLY A 407 4.85 11.32 12.01
CA GLY A 407 5.43 10.02 12.21
C GLY A 407 4.66 8.84 11.65
N GLY A 408 3.64 9.07 10.87
CA GLY A 408 2.83 7.99 10.28
C GLY A 408 3.04 7.85 8.77
N MET A 409 1.96 7.99 8.04
CA MET A 409 1.94 7.96 6.58
C MET A 409 2.52 9.24 6.00
N THR A 410 3.84 9.30 5.98
CA THR A 410 4.63 10.45 5.48
C THR A 410 5.88 9.93 4.77
N MET A 411 6.16 10.48 3.60
CA MET A 411 7.40 10.29 2.82
C MET A 411 7.90 11.63 2.29
N LEU A 412 9.17 11.68 1.95
CA LEU A 412 9.80 12.87 1.37
C LEU A 412 10.33 12.55 -0.02
N PHE A 413 10.31 13.56 -0.90
CA PHE A 413 11.06 13.56 -2.15
C PHE A 413 12.28 14.49 -2.03
N ASP A 414 13.46 14.02 -2.45
CA ASP A 414 14.65 14.82 -2.74
C ASP A 414 14.71 15.00 -4.27
N VAL A 415 14.26 16.16 -4.74
CA VAL A 415 14.21 16.47 -6.16
C VAL A 415 15.45 17.26 -6.55
N ARG A 416 16.24 16.68 -7.43
CA ARG A 416 17.49 17.25 -7.94
C ARG A 416 17.24 18.19 -9.11
N PRO A 417 18.15 19.15 -9.41
CA PRO A 417 18.11 19.93 -10.64
C PRO A 417 18.07 19.05 -11.90
N ALA A 418 17.55 19.57 -12.99
CA ALA A 418 17.51 18.88 -14.27
C ALA A 418 18.92 18.43 -14.71
N GLY A 419 19.04 17.20 -15.22
CA GLY A 419 20.30 16.61 -15.66
C GLY A 419 21.22 16.12 -14.53
N ALA A 420 20.85 16.30 -13.27
CA ALA A 420 21.56 15.66 -12.15
C ALA A 420 21.13 14.19 -12.07
N SER A 421 22.11 13.28 -12.01
CA SER A 421 21.80 11.86 -11.74
C SER A 421 21.17 11.74 -10.35
N ALA A 422 19.88 11.45 -10.29
CA ALA A 422 19.28 11.04 -9.05
C ALA A 422 19.76 9.60 -8.75
N PRO A 423 20.32 9.32 -7.58
CA PRO A 423 20.64 7.95 -7.22
C PRO A 423 19.33 7.10 -7.30
N PRO A 424 19.42 5.81 -7.63
CA PRO A 424 18.26 4.94 -7.49
C PRO A 424 17.73 5.10 -6.06
N ALA A 425 16.42 5.13 -5.88
CA ALA A 425 15.83 5.07 -4.55
C ALA A 425 16.46 3.86 -3.84
N HIS A 426 16.98 4.06 -2.63
CA HIS A 426 17.65 3.00 -1.88
C HIS A 426 16.65 1.87 -1.69
N GLY A 427 16.67 0.91 -2.59
CA GLY A 427 16.07 -0.39 -2.36
C GLY A 427 16.78 -0.97 -1.15
N GLY A 428 16.03 -1.16 -0.06
CA GLY A 428 16.55 -1.58 1.22
C GLY A 428 17.52 -2.76 1.07
N ALA A 429 18.80 -2.51 1.28
CA ALA A 429 19.82 -3.53 1.44
C ALA A 429 19.62 -4.20 2.82
N HIS A 430 18.55 -4.95 2.96
CA HIS A 430 18.37 -5.98 3.98
C HIS A 430 17.63 -7.17 3.37
N ALA A 431 18.15 -7.67 2.22
CA ALA A 431 18.02 -9.09 1.97
C ALA A 431 18.92 -9.78 3.00
N PRO A 432 18.45 -10.77 3.77
CA PRO A 432 19.35 -11.65 4.50
C PRO A 432 20.29 -12.24 3.43
N ALA A 433 21.60 -12.09 3.66
CA ALA A 433 22.61 -12.64 2.78
C ALA A 433 22.23 -14.10 2.52
N ALA A 434 21.93 -14.42 1.27
CA ALA A 434 21.83 -15.81 0.85
C ALA A 434 23.17 -16.43 1.20
N THR A 435 23.18 -17.33 2.17
CA THR A 435 24.33 -18.15 2.51
C THR A 435 24.69 -18.89 1.22
N LYS A 436 25.82 -18.49 0.62
CA LYS A 436 26.42 -19.26 -0.45
C LYS A 436 26.59 -20.68 0.07
N PRO A 437 26.19 -21.70 -0.70
CA PRO A 437 26.56 -23.08 -0.32
C PRO A 437 28.06 -23.13 -0.27
N ASP A 438 28.60 -23.56 0.88
CA ASP A 438 30.01 -23.80 1.12
C ASP A 438 30.45 -24.92 0.19
N THR A 439 31.17 -24.61 -0.89
CA THR A 439 31.76 -25.56 -1.83
C THR A 439 33.20 -25.90 -1.43
N SER A 440 33.55 -25.89 -0.16
CA SER A 440 34.83 -26.32 0.36
C SER A 440 34.73 -27.70 1.04
N HIS A 441 34.29 -28.73 0.32
CA HIS A 441 34.66 -30.10 0.61
C HIS A 441 35.75 -30.53 -0.35
N GLY A 442 36.97 -30.10 -0.05
CA GLY A 442 38.19 -30.75 -0.54
C GLY A 442 38.24 -32.17 0.03
N GLY A 443 38.14 -33.14 -0.86
CA GLY A 443 38.26 -34.54 -0.51
C GLY A 443 39.64 -34.83 0.08
N HIS A 444 39.68 -35.33 1.30
CA HIS A 444 40.78 -36.12 1.80
C HIS A 444 40.39 -37.58 1.73
N ALA A 445 41.09 -38.29 0.85
CA ALA A 445 41.09 -39.75 0.82
C ALA A 445 41.60 -40.32 2.15
N PRO A 446 41.05 -41.43 2.65
CA PRO A 446 41.54 -42.07 3.87
C PRO A 446 42.87 -42.73 3.62
N ALA A 447 43.85 -42.49 4.51
CA ALA A 447 45.15 -43.18 4.55
C ALA A 447 44.96 -44.64 4.98
N PRO A 448 45.81 -45.54 4.48
CA PRO A 448 45.73 -46.95 4.83
C PRO A 448 46.22 -47.24 6.27
N PRO A 449 45.78 -48.36 6.90
CA PRO A 449 46.10 -48.68 8.29
C PRO A 449 47.56 -49.12 8.43
N GLN A 450 48.27 -48.61 9.44
CA GLN A 450 49.56 -49.10 9.89
C GLN A 450 49.40 -50.21 10.93
N PRO A 451 50.36 -51.15 10.99
CA PRO A 451 50.24 -52.36 11.79
C PRO A 451 50.54 -52.16 13.27
N ASP A 452 49.87 -52.99 14.03
CA ASP A 452 49.91 -53.20 15.45
C ASP A 452 51.34 -53.53 15.95
N HIS A 453 51.81 -52.81 16.97
CA HIS A 453 52.91 -53.24 17.86
C HIS A 453 52.42 -53.22 19.29
N GLY A 454 52.17 -54.42 19.80
CA GLY A 454 51.89 -54.63 21.19
C GLY A 454 53.09 -54.39 22.11
N GLN A 455 52.82 -54.04 23.32
CA GLN A 455 53.53 -54.38 24.57
C GLN A 455 52.65 -54.02 25.78
N SER A 456 52.18 -55.00 26.43
CA SER A 456 52.51 -55.54 27.75
C SER A 456 52.58 -54.50 28.91
N GLY A 457 51.69 -54.58 29.85
CA GLY A 457 51.96 -55.08 31.16
C GLY A 457 51.90 -54.12 32.33
N HIS A 458 51.30 -54.62 33.40
CA HIS A 458 51.29 -54.18 34.82
C HIS A 458 50.28 -53.08 35.18
N GLY A 459 49.37 -53.25 36.05
CA GLY A 459 49.32 -54.06 37.31
C GLY A 459 49.05 -53.10 38.49
N GLN A 460 48.10 -53.52 39.33
CA GLN A 460 47.83 -53.11 40.73
C GLN A 460 46.84 -51.99 41.00
N THR A 461 45.62 -52.34 41.46
CA THR A 461 45.17 -52.51 42.85
C THR A 461 44.85 -51.26 43.68
N GLY A 462 43.69 -51.29 44.29
CA GLY A 462 43.31 -50.63 45.55
C GLY A 462 42.32 -49.48 45.34
N GLY A 463 41.14 -49.46 45.82
CA GLY A 463 40.60 -49.89 47.11
C GLY A 463 39.87 -48.73 47.73
N GLN A 464 38.66 -49.00 48.08
CA GLN A 464 37.64 -48.31 48.88
C GLN A 464 36.66 -47.45 48.10
#